data_7967d87a3cbeaa384b613fb28a375d82
#
_entry.id   7967d87a3cbeaa384b613fb28a375d82
#
_cell.length_a   1.000
_cell.length_b   1.000
_cell.length_c   1.000
_cell.angle_alpha   90.00
_cell.angle_beta   90.00
_cell.angle_gamma   90.00
#
_symmetry.space_group_name_H-M   'P 1'
#
loop_
_entity.id
_entity.type
_entity.pdbx_description
1 polymer ?
#
loop_
_entity_poly.entity_id
_entity_poly.type
_entity_poly.pdbx_seq_one_letter_code
_entity_poly.pdbx_strand_id
1 'polypeptide(L)'
;MKTSKKKNTNKLITDSENIDDIKNHVLKTPKLNFEKDENMKNLLNEEKNDIERIKDIMDKSKILKIEIISSSIEPKGNSLIINPLGLTDSKRDEKDGITFFGYEDNKNKTSIDYIIEPKGDKCDERFFGKHFQIKFNYLDLNYYIKDLGHGFGTFIKIINWIEIKNNFLLNIGENYIVFTIGLEDEILLSENYSNKNNENYDNMLNVKIFSGDIKHGIVSFLPEKSPITIGRSQDCEILIDDNMLSRVHCTIDFKNEKWFIIDGTINEEGNVKNSTNGTWIYAFEDTLIKDKMTFKANHNLFICSLIDKDDIS
;
A
#
# COMPACT_ATOMS: atom_id res chain seq x y z
N MET A 1 -40.04 21.69 10.42
CA MET A 1 -38.84 21.50 9.63
C MET A 1 -38.68 20.00 9.37
N LYS A 2 -38.89 19.55 8.12
CA LYS A 2 -38.78 18.14 7.73
C LYS A 2 -37.35 17.89 7.22
N THR A 3 -36.57 17.14 7.96
CA THR A 3 -35.27 16.70 7.52
C THR A 3 -35.43 15.50 6.57
N SER A 4 -35.16 15.71 5.30
CA SER A 4 -35.14 14.63 4.31
C SER A 4 -33.85 13.83 4.47
N LYS A 5 -33.96 12.59 4.97
CA LYS A 5 -32.93 11.60 4.89
C LYS A 5 -32.73 11.21 3.42
N LYS A 6 -31.61 11.60 2.81
CA LYS A 6 -31.13 11.01 1.55
C LYS A 6 -30.74 9.57 1.83
N LYS A 7 -31.53 8.63 1.35
CA LYS A 7 -31.11 7.24 1.20
C LYS A 7 -30.09 7.19 0.06
N ASN A 8 -28.82 6.94 0.37
CA ASN A 8 -27.87 6.46 -0.61
C ASN A 8 -28.28 5.03 -0.99
N THR A 9 -29.00 4.91 -2.09
CA THR A 9 -29.23 3.62 -2.73
C THR A 9 -27.97 3.32 -3.56
N ASN A 10 -27.11 2.45 -3.06
CA ASN A 10 -26.08 1.81 -3.88
C ASN A 10 -26.80 1.12 -5.05
N LYS A 11 -26.62 1.65 -6.24
CA LYS A 11 -27.19 1.09 -7.46
C LYS A 11 -26.31 -0.10 -7.85
N LEU A 12 -26.84 -1.30 -7.74
CA LEU A 12 -26.23 -2.51 -8.29
C LEU A 12 -25.95 -2.30 -9.78
N ILE A 13 -24.70 -2.41 -10.16
CA ILE A 13 -24.26 -2.37 -11.56
C ILE A 13 -24.70 -3.71 -12.17
N THR A 14 -25.69 -3.68 -13.06
CA THR A 14 -26.06 -4.84 -13.86
C THR A 14 -25.01 -5.04 -14.98
N ASP A 15 -24.80 -6.28 -15.41
CA ASP A 15 -23.84 -6.66 -16.46
C ASP A 15 -23.97 -5.82 -17.76
N SER A 16 -25.12 -5.19 -18.00
CA SER A 16 -25.38 -4.33 -19.16
C SER A 16 -24.69 -2.96 -19.08
N GLU A 17 -24.53 -2.37 -17.87
CA GLU A 17 -23.89 -1.06 -17.69
C GLU A 17 -22.37 -1.16 -17.91
N ASN A 18 -21.75 -2.27 -17.50
CA ASN A 18 -20.31 -2.53 -17.73
C ASN A 18 -19.97 -2.68 -19.23
N ILE A 19 -20.86 -3.25 -20.03
CA ILE A 19 -20.64 -3.46 -21.47
C ILE A 19 -20.73 -2.12 -22.23
N ASP A 20 -21.61 -1.22 -21.83
CA ASP A 20 -21.73 0.09 -22.46
C ASP A 20 -20.57 1.04 -22.09
N ASP A 21 -20.02 0.92 -20.88
CA ASP A 21 -18.80 1.62 -20.49
C ASP A 21 -17.58 1.14 -21.29
N ILE A 22 -17.46 -0.16 -21.54
CA ILE A 22 -16.42 -0.76 -22.38
C ILE A 22 -16.57 -0.27 -23.83
N LYS A 23 -17.77 -0.28 -24.38
CA LYS A 23 -18.04 0.24 -25.74
C LYS A 23 -17.71 1.73 -25.88
N ASN A 24 -18.00 2.55 -24.87
CA ASN A 24 -17.69 3.98 -24.88
C ASN A 24 -16.18 4.26 -24.83
N HIS A 25 -15.39 3.35 -24.24
CA HIS A 25 -13.94 3.48 -24.20
C HIS A 25 -13.30 3.12 -25.54
N VAL A 26 -13.76 2.03 -26.19
CA VAL A 26 -13.31 1.59 -27.50
C VAL A 26 -13.70 2.58 -28.61
N LEU A 27 -14.83 3.30 -28.47
CA LEU A 27 -15.34 4.23 -29.47
C LEU A 27 -14.70 5.64 -29.47
N LYS A 28 -13.80 5.96 -28.52
CA LYS A 28 -13.12 7.28 -28.43
C LYS A 28 -11.81 7.37 -29.21
N THR A 29 -11.46 6.40 -30.06
CA THR A 29 -10.32 6.52 -30.99
C THR A 29 -10.63 7.52 -32.11
N PRO A 30 -9.64 8.32 -32.59
CA PRO A 30 -9.89 9.38 -33.58
C PRO A 30 -10.45 8.81 -34.90
N LYS A 31 -11.54 9.41 -35.38
CA LYS A 31 -12.13 9.08 -36.67
C LYS A 31 -11.13 9.38 -37.78
N LEU A 32 -10.45 8.35 -38.28
CA LEU A 32 -9.75 8.38 -39.57
C LEU A 32 -10.74 8.03 -40.66
N ASN A 33 -10.77 8.82 -41.72
CA ASN A 33 -11.54 8.53 -42.93
C ASN A 33 -10.97 7.29 -43.64
N PHE A 34 -11.73 6.22 -43.68
CA PHE A 34 -11.29 4.95 -44.24
C PHE A 34 -11.97 4.65 -45.56
N GLU A 35 -11.16 4.26 -46.55
CA GLU A 35 -11.58 3.55 -47.75
C GLU A 35 -11.79 2.07 -47.42
N LYS A 36 -13.03 1.68 -47.59
CA LYS A 36 -13.68 0.38 -47.80
C LYS A 36 -13.20 -0.96 -47.22
N ASP A 37 -14.12 -1.49 -46.44
CA ASP A 37 -14.62 -2.86 -46.19
C ASP A 37 -13.74 -3.91 -45.47
N GLU A 38 -12.54 -4.20 -45.85
CA GLU A 38 -11.77 -5.29 -45.25
C GLU A 38 -11.05 -4.85 -43.94
N ASN A 39 -10.51 -3.63 -43.94
CA ASN A 39 -9.89 -3.04 -42.76
C ASN A 39 -10.91 -2.81 -41.65
N MET A 40 -12.14 -2.42 -41.98
CA MET A 40 -13.19 -2.20 -40.99
C MET A 40 -13.69 -3.51 -40.37
N LYS A 41 -13.74 -4.61 -41.12
CA LYS A 41 -14.04 -5.95 -40.60
C LYS A 41 -12.94 -6.47 -39.67
N ASN A 42 -11.69 -6.20 -39.98
CA ASN A 42 -10.56 -6.58 -39.14
C ASN A 42 -10.57 -5.79 -37.85
N LEU A 43 -10.77 -4.47 -37.89
CA LEU A 43 -10.91 -3.62 -36.71
C LEU A 43 -12.09 -4.05 -35.82
N LEU A 44 -13.26 -4.32 -36.39
CA LEU A 44 -14.43 -4.81 -35.65
C LEU A 44 -14.20 -6.21 -35.05
N ASN A 45 -13.41 -7.06 -35.67
CA ASN A 45 -13.03 -8.35 -35.10
C ASN A 45 -12.00 -8.21 -33.99
N GLU A 46 -11.02 -7.30 -34.14
CA GLU A 46 -10.07 -6.96 -33.07
C GLU A 46 -10.79 -6.38 -31.87
N GLU A 47 -11.72 -5.42 -32.06
CA GLU A 47 -12.55 -4.86 -31.00
C GLU A 47 -13.41 -5.92 -30.28
N LYS A 48 -14.00 -6.87 -31.04
CA LYS A 48 -14.75 -7.99 -30.44
C LYS A 48 -13.86 -8.89 -29.61
N ASN A 49 -12.68 -9.23 -30.12
CA ASN A 49 -11.71 -10.05 -29.43
C ASN A 49 -11.22 -9.38 -28.14
N ASP A 50 -11.01 -8.06 -28.15
CA ASP A 50 -10.63 -7.30 -26.96
C ASP A 50 -11.76 -7.25 -25.92
N ILE A 51 -13.01 -7.08 -26.35
CA ILE A 51 -14.18 -7.11 -25.46
C ILE A 51 -14.33 -8.51 -24.82
N GLU A 52 -14.22 -9.58 -25.59
CA GLU A 52 -14.28 -10.95 -25.08
C GLU A 52 -13.14 -11.24 -24.09
N ARG A 53 -11.92 -10.76 -24.40
CA ARG A 53 -10.77 -10.88 -23.51
C ARG A 53 -10.96 -10.15 -22.19
N ILE A 54 -11.43 -8.90 -22.21
CA ILE A 54 -11.74 -8.13 -21.02
C ILE A 54 -12.82 -8.84 -20.19
N LYS A 55 -13.87 -9.35 -20.83
CA LYS A 55 -14.93 -10.11 -20.16
C LYS A 55 -14.37 -11.37 -19.48
N ASP A 56 -13.54 -12.13 -20.17
CA ASP A 56 -12.88 -13.33 -19.62
C ASP A 56 -12.01 -12.99 -18.38
N ILE A 57 -11.25 -11.89 -18.46
CA ILE A 57 -10.46 -11.37 -17.33
C ILE A 57 -11.37 -11.00 -16.16
N MET A 58 -12.43 -10.25 -16.43
CA MET A 58 -13.41 -9.85 -15.41
C MET A 58 -14.09 -11.06 -14.76
N ASP A 59 -14.33 -12.15 -15.52
CA ASP A 59 -14.97 -13.37 -15.01
C ASP A 59 -14.03 -14.23 -14.17
N LYS A 60 -12.74 -14.20 -14.45
CA LYS A 60 -11.70 -14.96 -13.73
C LYS A 60 -11.11 -14.24 -12.53
N SER A 61 -11.29 -12.93 -12.45
CA SER A 61 -10.67 -12.10 -11.42
C SER A 61 -11.58 -11.92 -10.22
N LYS A 62 -10.97 -11.84 -9.05
CA LYS A 62 -11.66 -11.36 -7.85
C LYS A 62 -11.88 -9.85 -7.92
N ILE A 63 -12.83 -9.37 -7.16
CA ILE A 63 -13.07 -7.96 -6.94
C ILE A 63 -12.41 -7.55 -5.63
N LEU A 64 -11.75 -6.41 -5.65
CA LEU A 64 -11.15 -5.84 -4.46
C LEU A 64 -12.15 -4.89 -3.80
N LYS A 65 -12.61 -5.25 -2.61
CA LYS A 65 -13.37 -4.39 -1.72
C LYS A 65 -12.42 -3.77 -0.72
N ILE A 66 -12.42 -2.44 -0.61
CA ILE A 66 -11.66 -1.70 0.40
C ILE A 66 -12.64 -1.04 1.35
N GLU A 67 -12.54 -1.35 2.63
CA GLU A 67 -13.39 -0.79 3.67
C GLU A 67 -12.59 0.18 4.54
N ILE A 68 -13.18 1.35 4.84
CA ILE A 68 -12.59 2.36 5.71
C ILE A 68 -12.93 2.01 7.16
N ILE A 69 -11.94 1.50 7.92
CA ILE A 69 -12.12 1.07 9.31
C ILE A 69 -11.98 2.23 10.29
N SER A 70 -11.11 3.18 9.97
CA SER A 70 -10.90 4.38 10.77
C SER A 70 -10.51 5.54 9.89
N SER A 71 -11.21 6.65 10.07
CA SER A 71 -10.92 7.92 9.41
C SER A 71 -11.32 9.04 10.35
N SER A 72 -10.63 10.18 10.25
CA SER A 72 -11.02 11.40 10.96
C SER A 72 -12.12 12.18 10.23
N ILE A 73 -12.43 11.83 8.98
CA ILE A 73 -13.28 12.60 8.06
C ILE A 73 -14.36 11.71 7.47
N GLU A 74 -14.00 10.53 6.97
CA GLU A 74 -14.93 9.61 6.33
C GLU A 74 -15.73 8.78 7.35
N PRO A 75 -17.00 8.48 7.08
CA PRO A 75 -17.79 7.57 7.91
C PRO A 75 -17.18 6.17 7.90
N LYS A 76 -17.09 5.55 9.07
CA LYS A 76 -16.68 4.13 9.18
C LYS A 76 -17.65 3.24 8.42
N GLY A 77 -17.12 2.23 7.75
CA GLY A 77 -17.90 1.25 7.00
C GLY A 77 -18.20 1.65 5.56
N ASN A 78 -17.75 2.82 5.10
CA ASN A 78 -17.74 3.10 3.67
C ASN A 78 -16.82 2.12 2.97
N SER A 79 -17.28 1.55 1.87
CA SER A 79 -16.49 0.60 1.07
C SER A 79 -16.36 1.08 -0.37
N LEU A 80 -15.20 0.83 -0.93
CA LEU A 80 -14.87 1.09 -2.32
C LEU A 80 -14.76 -0.25 -3.04
N ILE A 81 -15.30 -0.32 -4.25
CA ILE A 81 -15.24 -1.51 -5.09
C ILE A 81 -14.31 -1.23 -6.26
N ILE A 82 -13.25 -2.01 -6.37
CA ILE A 82 -12.26 -1.93 -7.45
C ILE A 82 -12.29 -3.26 -8.22
N ASN A 83 -12.51 -3.16 -9.51
CA ASN A 83 -12.48 -4.29 -10.44
C ASN A 83 -11.23 -4.21 -11.34
N PRO A 84 -11.00 -5.17 -12.25
CA PRO A 84 -9.86 -5.12 -13.17
C PRO A 84 -9.73 -3.86 -14.05
N LEU A 85 -10.80 -3.08 -14.18
CA LEU A 85 -10.78 -1.81 -14.94
C LEU A 85 -10.53 -0.58 -14.04
N GLY A 86 -10.51 -0.75 -12.71
CA GLY A 86 -10.31 0.32 -11.73
C GLY A 86 -11.51 0.50 -10.79
N LEU A 87 -11.59 1.65 -10.12
CA LEU A 87 -12.66 2.00 -9.18
C LEU A 87 -14.00 2.13 -9.92
N THR A 88 -15.05 1.45 -9.41
CA THR A 88 -16.37 1.41 -10.08
C THR A 88 -17.04 2.77 -10.17
N ASP A 89 -16.98 3.59 -9.11
CA ASP A 89 -17.59 4.92 -9.03
C ASP A 89 -16.57 6.05 -9.27
N SER A 90 -15.53 5.78 -10.08
CA SER A 90 -14.51 6.77 -10.40
C SER A 90 -15.08 7.91 -11.26
N LYS A 91 -14.60 9.13 -10.96
CA LYS A 91 -14.82 10.30 -11.80
C LYS A 91 -13.87 10.37 -13.00
N ARG A 92 -12.80 9.57 -12.99
CA ARG A 92 -11.84 9.46 -14.08
C ARG A 92 -12.41 8.58 -15.18
N ASP A 93 -12.29 9.02 -16.42
CA ASP A 93 -12.85 8.33 -17.59
C ASP A 93 -12.03 7.09 -18.01
N GLU A 94 -10.72 7.07 -17.66
CA GLU A 94 -9.82 5.98 -18.04
C GLU A 94 -10.13 4.70 -17.27
N LYS A 95 -10.26 3.59 -18.00
CA LYS A 95 -10.48 2.24 -17.45
C LYS A 95 -9.24 1.37 -17.72
N ASP A 96 -8.13 1.77 -17.14
CA ASP A 96 -6.78 1.23 -17.37
C ASP A 96 -6.32 0.25 -16.28
N GLY A 97 -7.21 -0.13 -15.37
CA GLY A 97 -6.91 -1.01 -14.24
C GLY A 97 -6.14 -0.32 -13.11
N ILE A 98 -6.02 1.01 -13.16
CA ILE A 98 -5.35 1.78 -12.12
C ILE A 98 -6.38 2.64 -11.38
N THR A 99 -6.28 2.66 -10.07
CA THR A 99 -7.07 3.54 -9.20
C THR A 99 -6.11 4.44 -8.43
N PHE A 100 -6.22 5.74 -8.63
CA PHE A 100 -5.42 6.75 -7.93
C PHE A 100 -6.18 7.32 -6.74
N PHE A 101 -5.52 7.32 -5.59
CA PHE A 101 -5.97 7.93 -4.36
C PHE A 101 -5.11 9.16 -4.06
N GLY A 102 -5.72 10.25 -3.64
CA GLY A 102 -4.98 11.45 -3.34
C GLY A 102 -5.85 12.65 -3.02
N TYR A 103 -5.26 13.83 -3.11
CA TYR A 103 -5.97 15.09 -2.89
C TYR A 103 -5.65 16.10 -3.99
N GLU A 104 -6.68 16.76 -4.51
CA GLU A 104 -6.54 17.82 -5.51
C GLU A 104 -7.24 19.09 -5.04
N ASP A 105 -6.65 20.23 -5.36
CA ASP A 105 -7.30 21.51 -5.21
C ASP A 105 -7.95 21.96 -6.54
N ASN A 106 -8.75 23.01 -6.46
CA ASN A 106 -9.42 23.58 -7.65
C ASN A 106 -8.45 24.16 -8.70
N LYS A 107 -7.18 24.32 -8.36
CA LYS A 107 -6.15 24.93 -9.24
C LYS A 107 -5.32 23.86 -9.96
N ASN A 108 -5.06 22.74 -9.29
CA ASN A 108 -4.23 21.63 -9.79
C ASN A 108 -5.10 20.39 -9.97
N LYS A 109 -5.80 20.29 -11.11
CA LYS A 109 -6.57 19.09 -11.44
C LYS A 109 -5.62 17.97 -11.80
N THR A 110 -5.41 17.06 -10.86
CA THR A 110 -4.79 15.76 -11.11
C THR A 110 -5.91 14.74 -11.30
N SER A 111 -5.74 13.79 -12.23
CA SER A 111 -6.74 12.72 -12.43
C SER A 111 -6.71 11.76 -11.24
N ILE A 112 -7.52 12.01 -10.23
CA ILE A 112 -7.67 11.21 -9.00
C ILE A 112 -9.03 10.53 -9.02
N ASP A 113 -9.05 9.22 -8.74
CA ASP A 113 -10.27 8.42 -8.69
C ASP A 113 -10.99 8.56 -7.36
N TYR A 114 -10.24 8.61 -6.26
CA TYR A 114 -10.78 8.76 -4.92
C TYR A 114 -10.05 9.84 -4.12
N ILE A 115 -10.81 10.81 -3.63
CA ILE A 115 -10.27 11.93 -2.86
C ILE A 115 -10.08 11.51 -1.39
N ILE A 116 -8.85 11.67 -0.89
CA ILE A 116 -8.52 11.54 0.53
C ILE A 116 -8.36 12.95 1.08
N GLU A 117 -9.34 13.41 1.84
CA GLU A 117 -9.31 14.76 2.39
C GLU A 117 -8.26 14.90 3.49
N PRO A 118 -7.56 16.05 3.54
CA PRO A 118 -6.64 16.36 4.63
C PRO A 118 -7.41 16.63 5.92
N LYS A 119 -6.77 16.41 7.07
CA LYS A 119 -7.34 16.73 8.36
C LYS A 119 -7.12 18.22 8.70
N GLY A 120 -8.22 18.97 8.87
CA GLY A 120 -8.20 20.37 9.32
C GLY A 120 -8.26 21.42 8.20
N ASP A 121 -8.38 22.69 8.58
CA ASP A 121 -8.66 23.81 7.67
C ASP A 121 -7.42 24.26 6.85
N LYS A 122 -6.23 23.83 7.21
CA LYS A 122 -4.99 24.13 6.50
C LYS A 122 -4.41 22.86 5.90
N CYS A 123 -4.55 22.74 4.59
CA CYS A 123 -3.89 21.67 3.86
C CYS A 123 -2.40 22.00 3.67
N ASP A 124 -1.55 21.09 4.10
CA ASP A 124 -0.11 21.14 3.81
C ASP A 124 0.10 20.87 2.31
N GLU A 125 1.01 21.57 1.67
CA GLU A 125 1.32 21.39 0.24
C GLU A 125 1.73 19.96 -0.12
N ARG A 126 2.27 19.19 0.84
CA ARG A 126 2.60 17.76 0.69
C ARG A 126 1.38 16.89 0.41
N PHE A 127 0.17 17.36 0.71
CA PHE A 127 -1.07 16.63 0.45
C PHE A 127 -1.52 16.67 -1.00
N PHE A 128 -1.12 17.69 -1.77
CA PHE A 128 -1.58 17.80 -3.14
C PHE A 128 -0.88 16.78 -4.04
N GLY A 129 -1.69 16.01 -4.75
CA GLY A 129 -1.23 15.02 -5.71
C GLY A 129 -1.75 13.61 -5.45
N LYS A 130 -1.19 12.67 -6.18
CA LYS A 130 -1.51 11.24 -6.08
C LYS A 130 -0.72 10.63 -4.92
N HIS A 131 -1.41 10.23 -3.85
CA HIS A 131 -0.76 9.66 -2.66
C HIS A 131 -0.33 8.22 -2.89
N PHE A 132 -1.25 7.39 -3.36
CA PHE A 132 -0.96 6.01 -3.73
C PHE A 132 -1.85 5.56 -4.87
N GLN A 133 -1.47 4.44 -5.45
CA GLN A 133 -2.26 3.77 -6.47
C GLN A 133 -2.56 2.33 -6.08
N ILE A 134 -3.67 1.83 -6.60
CA ILE A 134 -3.95 0.40 -6.69
C ILE A 134 -4.04 0.05 -8.16
N LYS A 135 -3.24 -0.93 -8.57
CA LYS A 135 -3.14 -1.37 -9.96
C LYS A 135 -3.53 -2.84 -10.08
N PHE A 136 -4.38 -3.15 -11.03
CA PHE A 136 -4.64 -4.52 -11.43
C PHE A 136 -3.57 -4.98 -12.44
N ASN A 137 -2.99 -6.14 -12.21
CA ASN A 137 -2.03 -6.75 -13.12
C ASN A 137 -2.73 -7.85 -13.93
N TYR A 138 -2.85 -7.63 -15.22
CA TYR A 138 -3.53 -8.54 -16.17
C TYR A 138 -2.78 -9.85 -16.44
N LEU A 139 -1.50 -9.96 -16.02
CA LEU A 139 -0.70 -11.18 -16.23
C LEU A 139 -0.97 -12.22 -15.14
N ASP A 140 -1.14 -11.80 -13.91
CA ASP A 140 -1.34 -12.68 -12.75
C ASP A 140 -2.70 -12.52 -12.08
N LEU A 141 -3.55 -11.63 -12.63
CA LEU A 141 -4.92 -11.34 -12.18
C LEU A 141 -5.00 -10.89 -10.71
N ASN A 142 -4.00 -10.14 -10.25
CA ASN A 142 -3.90 -9.65 -8.89
C ASN A 142 -3.87 -8.12 -8.82
N TYR A 143 -4.17 -7.60 -7.62
CA TYR A 143 -4.07 -6.18 -7.31
C TYR A 143 -2.79 -5.88 -6.55
N TYR A 144 -2.20 -4.73 -6.85
CA TYR A 144 -0.98 -4.23 -6.23
C TYR A 144 -1.18 -2.81 -5.73
N ILE A 145 -0.66 -2.52 -4.54
CA ILE A 145 -0.63 -1.17 -3.95
C ILE A 145 0.78 -0.61 -3.98
N LYS A 146 0.90 0.69 -4.27
CA LYS A 146 2.17 1.42 -4.25
C LYS A 146 1.96 2.86 -3.82
N ASP A 147 2.83 3.35 -2.94
CA ASP A 147 2.91 4.77 -2.59
C ASP A 147 3.52 5.59 -3.74
N LEU A 148 3.03 6.80 -3.94
CA LEU A 148 3.46 7.71 -5.02
C LEU A 148 4.18 8.96 -4.51
N GLY A 149 4.50 9.02 -3.20
CA GLY A 149 5.36 10.04 -2.60
C GLY A 149 4.66 11.33 -2.18
N HIS A 150 3.33 11.41 -2.26
CA HIS A 150 2.56 12.52 -1.72
C HIS A 150 1.84 12.11 -0.42
N GLY A 151 1.47 13.09 0.40
CA GLY A 151 0.86 12.85 1.71
C GLY A 151 1.87 12.38 2.76
N PHE A 152 1.40 11.63 3.75
CA PHE A 152 2.22 11.11 4.86
C PHE A 152 2.66 9.65 4.65
N GLY A 153 2.61 9.18 3.41
CA GLY A 153 2.98 7.83 3.03
C GLY A 153 1.88 6.79 3.23
N THR A 154 2.06 5.69 2.52
CA THR A 154 1.18 4.52 2.56
C THR A 154 1.92 3.36 3.18
N PHE A 155 1.35 2.78 4.23
CA PHE A 155 2.01 1.75 5.04
C PHE A 155 1.12 0.53 5.21
N ILE A 156 1.69 -0.66 5.03
CA ILE A 156 1.02 -1.95 5.12
C ILE A 156 1.35 -2.59 6.47
N LYS A 157 0.32 -3.09 7.16
CA LYS A 157 0.49 -3.76 8.46
C LYS A 157 1.21 -5.10 8.29
N ILE A 158 2.25 -5.30 9.10
CA ILE A 158 2.94 -6.59 9.19
C ILE A 158 2.08 -7.56 10.00
N ILE A 159 1.79 -8.72 9.43
CA ILE A 159 1.04 -9.81 10.10
C ILE A 159 1.83 -11.11 10.20
N ASN A 160 2.87 -11.26 9.39
CA ASN A 160 3.76 -12.41 9.34
C ASN A 160 5.21 -11.93 9.27
N TRP A 161 6.16 -12.86 9.36
CA TRP A 161 7.56 -12.57 9.09
C TRP A 161 7.75 -11.98 7.70
N ILE A 162 8.45 -10.84 7.63
CA ILE A 162 8.82 -10.17 6.39
C ILE A 162 10.33 -10.04 6.32
N GLU A 163 10.92 -10.38 5.18
CA GLU A 163 12.35 -10.19 4.90
C GLU A 163 12.67 -8.69 4.87
N ILE A 164 13.69 -8.30 5.65
CA ILE A 164 14.25 -6.94 5.63
C ILE A 164 15.19 -6.84 4.43
N LYS A 165 14.92 -5.88 3.55
CA LYS A 165 15.78 -5.54 2.41
C LYS A 165 16.50 -4.22 2.67
N ASN A 166 17.47 -3.88 1.85
CA ASN A 166 18.11 -2.57 1.92
C ASN A 166 17.08 -1.44 1.72
N ASN A 167 17.25 -0.37 2.48
CA ASN A 167 16.34 0.79 2.52
C ASN A 167 14.90 0.45 2.94
N PHE A 168 14.74 -0.62 3.72
CA PHE A 168 13.45 -1.03 4.25
C PHE A 168 12.98 -0.02 5.30
N LEU A 169 11.85 0.65 5.03
CA LEU A 169 11.31 1.69 5.89
C LEU A 169 10.11 1.16 6.68
N LEU A 170 10.18 1.28 8.00
CA LEU A 170 9.09 1.01 8.92
C LEU A 170 8.51 2.29 9.52
N ASN A 171 7.23 2.20 9.92
CA ASN A 171 6.62 3.11 10.88
C ASN A 171 6.09 2.33 12.08
N ILE A 172 6.47 2.74 13.29
CA ILE A 172 6.00 2.26 14.58
C ILE A 172 5.72 3.45 15.50
N GLY A 173 4.48 3.56 16.00
CA GLY A 173 4.08 4.75 16.73
C GLY A 173 4.31 6.03 15.91
N GLU A 174 5.02 6.98 16.50
CA GLU A 174 5.41 8.24 15.86
C GLU A 174 6.81 8.17 15.19
N ASN A 175 7.43 6.97 15.18
CA ASN A 175 8.80 6.79 14.73
C ASN A 175 8.86 6.14 13.35
N TYR A 176 9.90 6.52 12.60
CA TYR A 176 10.30 5.89 11.36
C TYR A 176 11.65 5.21 11.54
N ILE A 177 11.78 4.00 11.04
CA ILE A 177 13.00 3.20 11.12
C ILE A 177 13.40 2.79 9.72
N VAL A 178 14.65 3.10 9.37
CA VAL A 178 15.25 2.67 8.09
C VAL A 178 16.28 1.59 8.39
N PHE A 179 16.14 0.46 7.72
CA PHE A 179 17.12 -0.63 7.77
C PHE A 179 17.98 -0.63 6.53
N THR A 180 19.28 -0.86 6.74
CA THR A 180 20.24 -1.16 5.67
C THR A 180 21.07 -2.36 6.07
N ILE A 181 21.56 -3.12 5.08
CA ILE A 181 22.35 -4.33 5.28
C ILE A 181 23.73 -4.12 4.68
N GLY A 182 24.75 -4.53 5.41
CA GLY A 182 26.16 -4.40 5.02
C GLY A 182 26.86 -3.19 5.66
N LEU A 183 28.09 -2.98 5.26
CA LEU A 183 28.90 -1.83 5.72
C LEU A 183 28.41 -0.54 5.05
N GLU A 184 28.11 0.47 5.85
CA GLU A 184 27.84 1.83 5.37
C GLU A 184 29.09 2.71 5.47
N ASP A 185 29.24 3.66 4.53
CA ASP A 185 30.38 4.58 4.52
C ASP A 185 30.51 5.39 5.82
N GLU A 186 29.37 5.76 6.45
CA GLU A 186 29.36 6.45 7.75
C GLU A 186 29.99 5.61 8.87
N ILE A 187 29.92 4.27 8.78
CA ILE A 187 30.47 3.34 9.76
C ILE A 187 31.94 3.09 9.48
N LEU A 188 32.32 3.00 8.20
CA LEU A 188 33.72 2.85 7.76
C LEU A 188 34.61 4.02 8.21
N LEU A 189 34.06 5.23 8.32
CA LEU A 189 34.76 6.43 8.79
C LEU A 189 34.95 6.47 10.31
N SER A 190 34.29 5.59 11.08
CA SER A 190 34.53 5.48 12.53
C SER A 190 35.81 4.72 12.80
N GLU A 191 36.70 5.29 13.64
CA GLU A 191 38.05 4.75 13.95
C GLU A 191 38.05 3.30 14.47
N ASN A 192 36.90 2.76 14.87
CA ASN A 192 36.74 1.44 15.45
C ASN A 192 36.71 0.30 14.43
N TYR A 193 36.51 0.57 13.14
CA TYR A 193 36.33 -0.44 12.10
C TYR A 193 37.48 -0.59 11.12
N SER A 194 38.51 0.28 11.18
CA SER A 194 39.59 0.37 10.19
C SER A 194 40.55 -0.85 10.15
N ASN A 195 40.40 -1.84 11.04
CA ASN A 195 41.39 -2.92 11.20
C ASN A 195 40.82 -4.35 11.28
N LYS A 196 39.60 -4.63 10.87
CA LYS A 196 39.06 -5.99 10.93
C LYS A 196 38.71 -6.53 9.53
N ASN A 197 39.57 -7.40 9.01
CA ASN A 197 39.25 -8.33 7.91
C ASN A 197 38.24 -9.37 8.41
N ASN A 198 36.96 -9.02 8.53
CA ASN A 198 35.90 -9.94 8.94
C ASN A 198 34.85 -10.05 7.85
N GLU A 199 34.70 -11.25 7.31
CA GLU A 199 33.69 -11.66 6.31
C GLU A 199 32.20 -11.48 6.80
N ASN A 200 32.02 -11.16 8.10
CA ASN A 200 30.69 -11.07 8.70
C ASN A 200 29.94 -9.73 8.51
N TYR A 201 30.60 -8.71 7.99
CA TYR A 201 29.97 -7.39 7.85
C TYR A 201 28.97 -7.30 6.70
N ASP A 202 29.01 -8.21 5.73
CA ASP A 202 28.07 -8.23 4.61
C ASP A 202 26.62 -8.42 5.07
N ASN A 203 26.41 -9.07 6.22
CA ASN A 203 25.10 -9.31 6.84
C ASN A 203 24.83 -8.40 8.05
N MET A 204 25.61 -7.35 8.27
CA MET A 204 25.40 -6.42 9.37
C MET A 204 24.10 -5.65 9.14
N LEU A 205 23.21 -5.63 10.14
CA LEU A 205 21.97 -4.86 10.12
C LEU A 205 22.22 -3.48 10.73
N ASN A 206 22.01 -2.43 9.97
CA ASN A 206 22.06 -1.06 10.45
C ASN A 206 20.63 -0.52 10.62
N VAL A 207 20.36 0.08 11.76
CA VAL A 207 19.04 0.59 12.16
C VAL A 207 19.17 2.08 12.40
N LYS A 208 18.52 2.88 11.55
CA LYS A 208 18.44 4.34 11.66
C LYS A 208 17.05 4.72 12.15
N ILE A 209 16.97 5.47 13.26
CA ILE A 209 15.70 5.83 13.89
C ILE A 209 15.48 7.33 13.75
N PHE A 210 14.26 7.69 13.36
CA PHE A 210 13.81 9.07 13.21
C PHE A 210 12.52 9.25 14.00
N SER A 211 12.46 10.30 14.84
CA SER A 211 11.23 10.75 15.50
C SER A 211 10.90 12.15 14.97
N GLY A 212 9.89 12.26 14.13
CA GLY A 212 9.70 13.45 13.31
C GLY A 212 10.91 13.71 12.42
N ASP A 213 11.47 14.91 12.49
CA ASP A 213 12.68 15.31 11.72
C ASP A 213 14.01 15.03 12.47
N ILE A 214 13.94 14.39 13.65
CA ILE A 214 15.12 14.13 14.48
C ILE A 214 15.68 12.73 14.18
N LYS A 215 16.95 12.66 13.72
CA LYS A 215 17.71 11.42 13.60
C LYS A 215 18.35 11.08 14.95
N HIS A 216 18.01 9.92 15.54
CA HIS A 216 18.54 9.45 16.82
C HIS A 216 19.87 8.71 16.75
N GLY A 217 20.46 8.58 15.56
CA GLY A 217 21.73 7.85 15.35
C GLY A 217 21.54 6.56 14.57
N ILE A 218 22.60 5.78 14.52
CA ILE A 218 22.64 4.47 13.88
C ILE A 218 23.07 3.46 14.92
N VAL A 219 22.32 2.35 15.01
CA VAL A 219 22.70 1.18 15.80
C VAL A 219 22.92 0.02 14.85
N SER A 220 24.05 -0.68 14.99
CA SER A 220 24.40 -1.78 14.10
C SER A 220 24.49 -3.10 14.85
N PHE A 221 24.00 -4.17 14.23
CA PHE A 221 23.96 -5.50 14.81
C PHE A 221 24.55 -6.51 13.83
N LEU A 222 25.38 -7.38 14.36
CA LEU A 222 25.84 -8.59 13.66
C LEU A 222 24.81 -9.72 13.84
N PRO A 223 24.77 -10.71 12.94
CA PRO A 223 23.83 -11.84 12.99
C PRO A 223 23.79 -12.58 14.32
N GLU A 224 24.90 -12.66 15.05
CA GLU A 224 25.03 -13.35 16.34
C GLU A 224 24.24 -12.66 17.48
N LYS A 225 23.79 -11.43 17.25
CA LYS A 225 22.95 -10.68 18.20
C LYS A 225 21.46 -10.95 18.05
N SER A 226 21.09 -11.73 17.02
CA SER A 226 19.69 -12.15 16.84
C SER A 226 19.21 -13.06 18.01
N PRO A 227 17.95 -12.92 18.46
CA PRO A 227 16.94 -11.96 18.04
C PRO A 227 17.17 -10.55 18.63
N ILE A 228 16.73 -9.52 17.87
CA ILE A 228 16.76 -8.11 18.29
C ILE A 228 15.33 -7.65 18.53
N THR A 229 15.06 -7.02 19.67
CA THR A 229 13.75 -6.47 20.01
C THR A 229 13.76 -4.95 19.97
N ILE A 230 12.66 -4.36 19.48
CA ILE A 230 12.43 -2.93 19.48
C ILE A 230 11.17 -2.64 20.29
N GLY A 231 11.21 -1.67 21.19
CA GLY A 231 10.05 -1.29 21.97
C GLY A 231 10.37 -0.24 23.04
N ARG A 232 9.39 0.00 23.92
CA ARG A 232 9.53 0.99 25.00
C ARG A 232 10.04 0.41 26.34
N SER A 233 10.32 -0.90 26.40
CA SER A 233 10.94 -1.50 27.60
C SER A 233 12.43 -1.30 27.57
N GLN A 234 13.02 -1.10 28.75
CA GLN A 234 14.48 -1.09 28.92
C GLN A 234 15.15 -2.43 28.63
N ASP A 235 14.37 -3.50 28.54
CA ASP A 235 14.87 -4.84 28.20
C ASP A 235 15.04 -5.04 26.68
N CYS A 236 14.59 -4.08 25.86
CA CYS A 236 14.77 -4.15 24.40
C CYS A 236 16.19 -3.77 23.99
N GLU A 237 16.72 -4.44 22.96
CA GLU A 237 18.02 -4.06 22.35
C GLU A 237 17.95 -2.65 21.76
N ILE A 238 16.77 -2.27 21.26
CA ILE A 238 16.48 -0.90 20.79
C ILE A 238 15.34 -0.34 21.62
N LEU A 239 15.69 0.52 22.57
CA LEU A 239 14.73 1.27 23.38
C LEU A 239 14.30 2.54 22.65
N ILE A 240 13.00 2.71 22.45
CA ILE A 240 12.38 3.95 21.94
C ILE A 240 11.36 4.43 22.98
N ASP A 241 11.60 5.61 23.55
CA ASP A 241 10.71 6.22 24.54
C ASP A 241 9.50 6.87 23.87
N ASP A 242 8.56 6.01 23.47
CA ASP A 242 7.29 6.38 22.83
C ASP A 242 6.15 5.58 23.47
N ASN A 243 5.20 6.28 24.09
CA ASN A 243 4.04 5.66 24.75
C ASN A 243 3.11 4.91 23.79
N MET A 244 3.18 5.20 22.48
CA MET A 244 2.44 4.48 21.45
C MET A 244 3.03 3.09 21.16
N LEU A 245 4.26 2.81 21.62
CA LEU A 245 4.88 1.51 21.47
C LEU A 245 4.48 0.53 22.56
N SER A 246 4.39 -0.74 22.22
CA SER A 246 4.33 -1.84 23.20
C SER A 246 5.68 -2.00 23.90
N ARG A 247 5.71 -2.68 25.06
CA ARG A 247 6.96 -2.97 25.77
C ARG A 247 7.99 -3.61 24.86
N VAL A 248 7.61 -4.68 24.15
CA VAL A 248 8.27 -5.15 22.93
C VAL A 248 7.28 -4.94 21.80
N HIS A 249 7.66 -4.17 20.79
CA HIS A 249 6.78 -3.75 19.71
C HIS A 249 6.96 -4.59 18.44
N CYS A 250 8.21 -4.87 18.10
CA CYS A 250 8.52 -5.81 17.03
C CYS A 250 9.81 -6.58 17.36
N THR A 251 9.98 -7.70 16.69
CA THR A 251 11.12 -8.60 16.84
C THR A 251 11.77 -8.81 15.48
N ILE A 252 13.09 -8.71 15.44
CA ILE A 252 13.92 -8.95 14.25
C ILE A 252 14.75 -10.21 14.49
N ASP A 253 14.81 -11.08 13.50
CA ASP A 253 15.54 -12.34 13.61
C ASP A 253 16.37 -12.61 12.35
N PHE A 254 17.53 -13.22 12.53
CA PHE A 254 18.42 -13.61 11.42
C PHE A 254 18.32 -15.11 11.19
N LYS A 255 17.83 -15.47 10.00
CA LYS A 255 17.61 -16.87 9.59
C LYS A 255 17.97 -17.05 8.12
N ASN A 256 18.63 -18.17 7.79
CA ASN A 256 18.98 -18.50 6.41
C ASN A 256 19.70 -17.34 5.69
N GLU A 257 20.69 -16.75 6.36
CA GLU A 257 21.51 -15.64 5.86
C GLU A 257 20.72 -14.34 5.54
N LYS A 258 19.54 -14.16 6.14
CA LYS A 258 18.67 -13.03 5.93
C LYS A 258 18.06 -12.53 7.23
N TRP A 259 17.78 -11.23 7.28
CA TRP A 259 17.06 -10.60 8.37
C TRP A 259 15.56 -10.60 8.09
N PHE A 260 14.78 -10.90 9.11
CA PHE A 260 13.33 -10.88 9.09
C PHE A 260 12.78 -10.08 10.25
N ILE A 261 11.61 -9.48 10.07
CA ILE A 261 10.89 -8.75 11.10
C ILE A 261 9.45 -9.26 11.24
N ILE A 262 8.95 -9.25 12.47
CA ILE A 262 7.55 -9.52 12.79
C ILE A 262 7.02 -8.50 13.79
N ASP A 263 5.71 -8.20 13.73
CA ASP A 263 5.03 -7.39 14.73
C ASP A 263 4.90 -8.14 16.06
N GLY A 264 5.30 -7.50 17.16
CA GLY A 264 5.17 -8.05 18.52
C GLY A 264 6.30 -8.97 18.95
N THR A 265 5.96 -9.92 19.83
CA THR A 265 6.88 -10.89 20.44
C THR A 265 6.50 -12.32 20.10
N ILE A 266 7.47 -13.22 20.20
CA ILE A 266 7.25 -14.66 20.07
C ILE A 266 7.54 -15.31 21.42
N ASN A 267 6.63 -16.14 21.89
CA ASN A 267 6.85 -16.94 23.10
C ASN A 267 7.65 -18.22 22.78
N GLU A 268 8.04 -18.98 23.79
CA GLU A 268 8.80 -20.22 23.67
C GLU A 268 8.06 -21.30 22.84
N GLU A 269 6.75 -21.23 22.77
CA GLU A 269 5.89 -22.14 21.99
C GLU A 269 5.79 -21.71 20.51
N GLY A 270 6.39 -20.56 20.13
CA GLY A 270 6.32 -20.00 18.78
C GLY A 270 5.07 -19.16 18.48
N ASN A 271 4.21 -18.92 19.50
CA ASN A 271 3.02 -18.09 19.32
C ASN A 271 3.39 -16.61 19.31
N VAL A 272 2.82 -15.87 18.34
CA VAL A 272 3.02 -14.44 18.18
C VAL A 272 2.02 -13.67 19.04
N LYS A 273 2.51 -12.75 19.87
CA LYS A 273 1.70 -11.74 20.56
C LYS A 273 1.96 -10.39 19.88
N ASN A 274 1.02 -9.94 19.08
CA ASN A 274 1.14 -8.69 18.33
C ASN A 274 1.24 -7.47 19.24
N SER A 275 1.86 -6.41 18.73
CA SER A 275 1.87 -5.10 19.35
C SER A 275 0.47 -4.46 19.35
N THR A 276 0.27 -3.44 20.19
CA THR A 276 -1.05 -2.77 20.31
C THR A 276 -1.39 -1.98 19.03
N ASN A 277 -0.45 -1.23 18.51
CA ASN A 277 -0.68 -0.31 17.39
C ASN A 277 -0.17 -0.84 16.05
N GLY A 278 0.50 -1.99 16.05
CA GLY A 278 1.02 -2.65 14.86
C GLY A 278 2.32 -2.04 14.34
N THR A 279 3.05 -2.87 13.61
CA THR A 279 4.27 -2.52 12.87
C THR A 279 3.92 -2.39 11.40
N TRP A 280 4.38 -1.33 10.74
CA TRP A 280 3.91 -0.93 9.42
C TRP A 280 5.08 -0.73 8.46
N ILE A 281 5.03 -1.39 7.28
CA ILE A 281 6.02 -1.27 6.22
C ILE A 281 5.56 -0.28 5.16
N TYR A 282 6.46 0.58 4.71
CA TYR A 282 6.21 1.52 3.62
C TYR A 282 6.04 0.82 2.27
N ALA A 283 4.96 1.16 1.56
CA ALA A 283 4.61 0.57 0.26
C ALA A 283 5.39 1.21 -0.89
N PHE A 284 6.72 1.15 -0.85
CA PHE A 284 7.61 1.76 -1.85
C PHE A 284 7.52 1.10 -3.22
N GLU A 285 7.42 -0.24 -3.26
CA GLU A 285 7.29 -1.03 -4.48
C GLU A 285 5.85 -1.52 -4.65
N ASP A 286 5.51 -1.98 -5.88
CA ASP A 286 4.25 -2.65 -6.13
C ASP A 286 4.11 -3.86 -5.20
N THR A 287 3.26 -3.73 -4.19
CA THR A 287 3.05 -4.75 -3.16
C THR A 287 1.73 -5.47 -3.41
N LEU A 288 1.80 -6.81 -3.52
CA LEU A 288 0.63 -7.66 -3.74
C LEU A 288 -0.40 -7.48 -2.62
N ILE A 289 -1.63 -7.13 -2.99
CA ILE A 289 -2.76 -7.06 -2.07
C ILE A 289 -3.26 -8.48 -1.78
N LYS A 290 -3.32 -8.82 -0.49
CA LYS A 290 -3.85 -10.09 0.01
C LYS A 290 -5.20 -9.86 0.70
N ASP A 291 -6.00 -10.91 0.76
CA ASP A 291 -7.24 -10.87 1.55
C ASP A 291 -6.96 -10.51 3.01
N LYS A 292 -7.80 -9.66 3.60
CA LYS A 292 -7.67 -9.10 4.95
C LYS A 292 -6.41 -8.22 5.19
N MET A 293 -5.71 -7.85 4.12
CA MET A 293 -4.59 -6.92 4.24
C MET A 293 -5.08 -5.59 4.78
N THR A 294 -4.39 -5.08 5.80
CA THR A 294 -4.68 -3.78 6.39
C THR A 294 -3.56 -2.82 6.01
N PHE A 295 -3.94 -1.62 5.55
CA PHE A 295 -2.98 -0.56 5.25
C PHE A 295 -3.50 0.78 5.76
N LYS A 296 -2.59 1.71 6.00
CA LYS A 296 -2.89 3.09 6.35
C LYS A 296 -2.31 4.04 5.32
N ALA A 297 -3.05 5.08 4.99
CA ALA A 297 -2.58 6.20 4.18
C ALA A 297 -3.08 7.49 4.80
N ASN A 298 -2.16 8.40 5.10
CA ASN A 298 -2.43 9.61 5.88
C ASN A 298 -3.09 9.26 7.24
N HIS A 299 -4.31 9.73 7.47
CA HIS A 299 -5.07 9.49 8.70
C HIS A 299 -6.13 8.39 8.57
N ASN A 300 -6.14 7.69 7.45
CA ASN A 300 -7.13 6.67 7.14
C ASN A 300 -6.54 5.28 7.31
N LEU A 301 -7.34 4.38 7.88
CA LEU A 301 -7.03 2.97 8.01
C LEU A 301 -8.02 2.17 7.17
N PHE A 302 -7.48 1.29 6.33
CA PHE A 302 -8.21 0.51 5.36
C PHE A 302 -8.00 -0.98 5.58
N ILE A 303 -9.02 -1.77 5.24
CA ILE A 303 -8.91 -3.22 5.11
C ILE A 303 -9.34 -3.65 3.71
N CYS A 304 -8.56 -4.55 3.12
CA CYS A 304 -8.83 -5.15 1.83
C CYS A 304 -9.56 -6.49 1.97
N SER A 305 -10.53 -6.76 1.10
CA SER A 305 -11.16 -8.05 0.95
C SER A 305 -11.20 -8.43 -0.53
N LEU A 306 -10.74 -9.63 -0.85
CA LEU A 306 -10.81 -10.18 -2.21
C LEU A 306 -12.04 -11.06 -2.29
N ILE A 307 -13.11 -10.56 -2.93
CA ILE A 307 -14.43 -11.20 -3.01
C ILE A 307 -14.71 -11.71 -4.42
N ASP A 308 -15.52 -12.75 -4.52
CA ASP A 308 -16.03 -13.21 -5.80
C ASP A 308 -17.19 -12.31 -6.26
N LYS A 309 -17.45 -12.25 -7.56
CA LYS A 309 -18.49 -11.36 -8.13
C LYS A 309 -19.86 -11.59 -7.53
N ASP A 310 -20.18 -12.84 -7.24
CA ASP A 310 -21.49 -13.25 -6.71
C ASP A 310 -21.71 -12.80 -5.25
N ASP A 311 -20.65 -12.41 -4.56
CA ASP A 311 -20.66 -11.94 -3.16
C ASP A 311 -20.86 -10.42 -3.03
N ILE A 312 -21.00 -9.70 -4.14
CA ILE A 312 -21.32 -8.27 -4.14
C ILE A 312 -22.82 -8.10 -3.93
N SER A 313 -23.27 -8.13 -2.68
CA SER A 313 -24.66 -7.88 -2.29
C SER A 313 -24.79 -6.62 -1.43
#